data_4955460bdf77782545a1bb97eb76d080
#
_entry.id   4955460bdf77782545a1bb97eb76d080
#
_cell.length_a   1.000
_cell.length_b   1.000
_cell.length_c   1.000
_cell.angle_alpha   90.00
_cell.angle_beta   90.00
_cell.angle_gamma   90.00
#
_symmetry.space_group_name_H-M   'P 1'
#
loop_
_entity.id
_entity.type
_entity.pdbx_description
1 polymer ?
#
loop_
_entity_poly.entity_id
_entity_poly.type
_entity_poly.pdbx_seq_one_letter_code
_entity_poly.pdbx_strand_id
1 'polypeptide(L)'
;MKKIILFLSVSLFALSLVAQTNFRDITYKEALAAAKAEKKLVFIDFYTSWCGPCKMMMKNIFPLKEVGNYLNSKFVCIKIDAEKGE
;
A
#
# COMPACT_ATOMS: atom_id res chain seq x y z
N MET A 1 10.37 36.84 4.48
CA MET A 1 10.76 36.16 3.24
C MET A 1 11.59 34.93 3.48
N LYS A 2 12.57 34.96 4.37
CA LYS A 2 13.41 33.78 4.65
C LYS A 2 12.65 32.62 5.31
N LYS A 3 11.56 32.90 6.02
CA LYS A 3 10.74 31.87 6.67
C LYS A 3 9.96 30.99 5.71
N ILE A 4 9.63 31.47 4.53
CA ILE A 4 8.86 30.74 3.51
C ILE A 4 9.67 29.59 2.91
N ILE A 5 10.97 29.78 2.76
CA ILE A 5 11.87 28.78 2.18
C ILE A 5 11.99 27.54 3.07
N LEU A 6 11.94 27.71 4.39
CA LEU A 6 12.03 26.62 5.36
C LEU A 6 10.80 25.69 5.30
N PHE A 7 9.62 26.23 5.07
CA PHE A 7 8.39 25.42 4.94
C PHE A 7 8.41 24.51 3.72
N LEU A 8 8.90 24.99 2.60
CA LEU A 8 9.00 24.19 1.38
C LEU A 8 9.95 22.99 1.54
N SER A 9 11.03 23.17 2.26
CA SER A 9 12.01 22.14 2.52
C SER A 9 11.41 20.99 3.36
N VAL A 10 10.61 21.30 4.37
CA VAL A 10 9.95 20.30 5.24
C VAL A 10 8.91 19.50 4.47
N SER A 11 8.14 20.12 3.58
CA SER A 11 7.13 19.45 2.77
C SER A 11 7.73 18.40 1.84
N LEU A 12 8.85 18.70 1.22
CA LEU A 12 9.54 17.75 0.32
C LEU A 12 10.08 16.55 1.07
N PHE A 13 10.56 16.75 2.28
CA PHE A 13 11.07 15.65 3.11
C PHE A 13 9.96 14.68 3.50
N ALA A 14 8.76 15.18 3.82
CA ALA A 14 7.63 14.34 4.22
C ALA A 14 7.17 13.39 3.10
N LEU A 15 7.29 13.78 1.83
CA LEU A 15 6.88 12.97 0.69
C LEU A 15 7.77 11.78 0.42
N SER A 16 9.00 11.75 0.96
CA SER A 16 9.97 10.68 0.71
C SER A 16 9.80 9.47 1.64
N LEU A 17 8.86 9.51 2.59
CA LEU A 17 8.71 8.47 3.61
C LEU A 17 7.79 7.30 3.22
N VAL A 18 7.01 7.41 2.14
CA VAL A 18 6.03 6.38 1.75
C VAL A 18 6.58 5.60 0.55
N ALA A 19 7.19 4.45 0.80
CA ALA A 19 7.80 3.62 -0.25
C ALA A 19 7.31 2.18 -0.28
N GLN A 20 6.97 1.58 0.88
CA GLN A 20 6.51 0.19 0.89
C GLN A 20 5.06 0.09 0.42
N THR A 21 4.69 -1.13 -0.05
CA THR A 21 3.30 -1.42 -0.43
C THR A 21 2.39 -1.20 0.77
N ASN A 22 1.38 -0.37 0.59
CA ASN A 22 0.41 -0.04 1.63
C ASN A 22 -0.80 -0.94 1.54
N PHE A 23 -0.85 -1.98 2.37
CA PHE A 23 -2.04 -2.83 2.49
C PHE A 23 -2.99 -2.18 3.47
N ARG A 24 -4.13 -1.70 2.96
CA ARG A 24 -5.13 -1.01 3.77
C ARG A 24 -5.97 -2.00 4.56
N ASP A 25 -6.28 -1.66 5.79
CA ASP A 25 -7.13 -2.49 6.66
C ASP A 25 -8.59 -2.11 6.45
N ILE A 26 -9.11 -2.48 5.29
CA ILE A 26 -10.48 -2.21 4.86
C ILE A 26 -11.07 -3.46 4.22
N THR A 27 -12.40 -3.52 4.12
CA THR A 27 -13.09 -4.64 3.49
C THR A 27 -12.94 -4.59 1.97
N TYR A 28 -13.22 -5.71 1.31
CA TYR A 28 -13.26 -5.77 -0.14
C TYR A 28 -14.23 -4.73 -0.73
N LYS A 29 -15.39 -4.59 -0.11
CA LYS A 29 -16.40 -3.62 -0.55
C LYS A 29 -15.86 -2.19 -0.44
N GLU A 30 -15.20 -1.87 0.67
CA GLU A 30 -14.58 -0.56 0.87
C GLU A 30 -13.42 -0.34 -0.11
N ALA A 31 -12.66 -1.40 -0.41
CA ALA A 31 -11.58 -1.33 -1.38
C ALA A 31 -12.09 -1.01 -2.79
N LEU A 32 -13.20 -1.61 -3.19
CA LEU A 32 -13.83 -1.32 -4.48
C LEU A 32 -14.26 0.15 -4.57
N ALA A 33 -14.87 0.67 -3.51
CA ALA A 33 -15.29 2.07 -3.46
C ALA A 33 -14.09 3.02 -3.52
N ALA A 34 -13.04 2.71 -2.77
CA ALA A 34 -11.80 3.50 -2.78
C ALA A 34 -11.13 3.49 -4.16
N ALA A 35 -11.05 2.32 -4.78
CA ALA A 35 -10.46 2.18 -6.10
C ALA A 35 -11.20 3.01 -7.13
N LYS A 36 -12.53 3.01 -7.08
CA LYS A 36 -13.35 3.82 -7.98
C LYS A 36 -13.09 5.32 -7.78
N ALA A 37 -13.03 5.76 -6.53
CA ALA A 37 -12.77 7.16 -6.20
C ALA A 37 -11.36 7.60 -6.61
N GLU A 38 -10.38 6.73 -6.46
CA GLU A 38 -8.98 7.01 -6.77
C GLU A 38 -8.58 6.67 -8.21
N LYS A 39 -9.50 6.12 -8.99
CA LYS A 39 -9.28 5.67 -10.37
C LYS A 39 -8.18 4.62 -10.45
N LYS A 40 -8.26 3.63 -9.56
CA LYS A 40 -7.33 2.51 -9.47
C LYS A 40 -8.07 1.19 -9.54
N LEU A 41 -7.31 0.11 -9.66
CA LEU A 41 -7.83 -1.26 -9.53
C LEU A 41 -7.58 -1.75 -8.10
N VAL A 42 -8.22 -2.84 -7.72
CA VAL A 42 -7.98 -3.47 -6.43
C VAL A 42 -6.96 -4.59 -6.61
N PHE A 43 -5.94 -4.61 -5.76
CA PHE A 43 -4.96 -5.68 -5.67
C PHE A 43 -5.22 -6.44 -4.37
N ILE A 44 -5.48 -7.74 -4.47
CA ILE A 44 -5.78 -8.57 -3.30
C ILE A 44 -4.68 -9.61 -3.12
N ASP A 45 -4.05 -9.59 -1.96
CA ASP A 45 -3.12 -10.64 -1.55
C ASP A 45 -3.89 -11.65 -0.71
N PHE A 46 -4.23 -12.80 -1.32
CA PHE A 46 -4.86 -13.90 -0.60
C PHE A 46 -3.77 -14.71 0.09
N TYR A 47 -3.88 -14.86 1.39
CA TYR A 47 -2.89 -15.57 2.19
C TYR A 47 -3.53 -16.50 3.19
N THR A 48 -2.72 -17.36 3.81
CA THR A 48 -3.12 -18.19 4.94
C THR A 48 -2.04 -18.11 6.02
N SER A 49 -2.39 -18.44 7.25
CA SER A 49 -1.43 -18.36 8.37
C SER A 49 -0.25 -19.32 8.22
N TRP A 50 -0.42 -20.39 7.45
CA TRP A 50 0.61 -21.42 7.24
C TRP A 50 1.34 -21.28 5.90
N CYS A 51 1.05 -20.28 5.12
CA CYS A 51 1.62 -20.11 3.78
C CYS A 51 3.02 -19.53 3.83
N GLY A 52 4.03 -20.36 3.58
CA GLY A 52 5.43 -19.94 3.54
C GLY A 52 5.73 -18.90 2.48
N PRO A 53 5.38 -19.15 1.18
CA PRO A 53 5.60 -18.17 0.12
C PRO A 53 4.90 -16.84 0.35
N CYS A 54 3.70 -16.85 0.96
CA CYS A 54 3.00 -15.62 1.28
C CYS A 54 3.80 -14.76 2.27
N LYS A 55 4.38 -15.40 3.28
CA LYS A 55 5.23 -14.72 4.28
C LYS A 55 6.48 -14.14 3.64
N MET A 56 7.08 -14.87 2.69
CA MET A 56 8.25 -14.40 1.97
C MET A 56 7.94 -13.15 1.14
N MET A 57 6.78 -13.11 0.48
CA MET A 57 6.34 -11.95 -0.29
C MET A 57 6.19 -10.74 0.63
N MET A 58 5.56 -10.92 1.80
CA MET A 58 5.37 -9.84 2.77
C MET A 58 6.69 -9.32 3.35
N LYS A 59 7.66 -10.23 3.54
CA LYS A 59 8.94 -9.87 4.15
C LYS A 59 9.92 -9.28 3.14
N ASN A 60 10.00 -9.86 1.93
CA ASN A 60 11.07 -9.59 0.99
C ASN A 60 10.67 -8.81 -0.26
N ILE A 61 9.40 -8.81 -0.64
CA ILE A 61 8.96 -8.22 -1.91
C ILE A 61 8.13 -6.95 -1.68
N PHE A 62 7.05 -7.05 -0.95
CA PHE A 62 6.16 -5.89 -0.75
C PHE A 62 6.81 -4.71 -0.02
N PRO A 63 7.83 -4.89 0.86
CA PRO A 63 8.52 -3.75 1.45
C PRO A 63 9.49 -3.03 0.52
N LEU A 64 9.82 -3.62 -0.63
CA LEU A 64 10.74 -2.99 -1.58
C LEU A 64 10.13 -1.72 -2.15
N LYS A 65 10.94 -0.66 -2.20
CA LYS A 65 10.52 0.65 -2.69
C LYS A 65 9.93 0.61 -4.09
N GLU A 66 10.56 -0.13 -4.98
CA GLU A 66 10.13 -0.24 -6.38
C GLU A 66 8.75 -0.89 -6.48
N VAL A 67 8.53 -1.95 -5.71
CA VAL A 67 7.26 -2.65 -5.67
C VAL A 67 6.18 -1.78 -5.06
N GLY A 68 6.48 -1.15 -3.93
CA GLY A 68 5.54 -0.26 -3.25
C GLY A 68 5.12 0.93 -4.11
N ASN A 69 6.08 1.57 -4.76
CA ASN A 69 5.77 2.69 -5.65
C ASN A 69 4.84 2.28 -6.78
N TYR A 70 5.07 1.13 -7.38
CA TYR A 70 4.22 0.63 -8.46
C TYR A 70 2.83 0.26 -7.96
N LEU A 71 2.75 -0.59 -6.93
CA LEU A 71 1.47 -1.06 -6.43
C LEU A 71 0.62 0.05 -5.83
N ASN A 72 1.21 0.95 -5.04
CA ASN A 72 0.47 2.05 -4.43
C ASN A 72 -0.05 3.04 -5.46
N SER A 73 0.68 3.24 -6.55
CA SER A 73 0.27 4.21 -7.58
C SER A 73 -0.89 3.70 -8.45
N LYS A 74 -1.00 2.38 -8.64
CA LYS A 74 -1.96 1.80 -9.58
C LYS A 74 -3.09 1.02 -8.92
N PHE A 75 -2.92 0.62 -7.66
CA PHE A 75 -3.87 -0.26 -6.99
C PHE A 75 -4.21 0.23 -5.59
N VAL A 76 -5.44 -0.08 -5.19
CA VAL A 76 -5.82 -0.09 -3.77
C VAL A 76 -5.51 -1.51 -3.29
N CYS A 77 -4.55 -1.64 -2.38
CA CYS A 77 -4.04 -2.94 -1.96
C CYS A 77 -4.69 -3.39 -0.66
N ILE A 78 -5.17 -4.62 -0.62
CA ILE A 78 -5.70 -5.25 0.60
C ILE A 78 -5.22 -6.69 0.70
N LYS A 79 -5.30 -7.25 1.91
CA LYS A 79 -4.99 -8.65 2.18
C LYS A 79 -6.24 -9.34 2.71
N ILE A 80 -6.48 -10.56 2.23
CA ILE A 80 -7.61 -11.38 2.71
C ILE A 80 -7.08 -12.75 3.08
N ASP A 81 -7.40 -13.19 4.31
CA ASP A 81 -7.11 -14.55 4.75
C ASP A 81 -8.04 -15.49 3.99
N ALA A 82 -7.47 -16.39 3.17
CA ALA A 82 -8.25 -17.25 2.29
C ALA A 82 -9.08 -18.30 3.05
N GLU A 83 -8.73 -18.57 4.30
CA GLU A 83 -9.48 -19.53 5.12
C GLU A 83 -10.53 -18.84 6.00
N LYS A 84 -10.20 -17.68 6.54
CA LYS A 84 -11.08 -16.96 7.49
C LYS A 84 -11.96 -15.92 6.83
N GLY A 85 -11.56 -15.42 5.68
CA GLY A 85 -12.25 -14.33 5.03
C GLY A 85 -11.89 -12.99 5.65
N GLU A 86 -12.81 -12.07 5.57
CA GLU A 86 -12.59 -10.70 6.06
C GLU A 86 -12.90 -10.53 7.54
#